data_8eba5ac57d8095c4e05b6f29afab6bcb
#
_entry.id   8eba5ac57d8095c4e05b6f29afab6bcb
#
_cell.length_a   1.000
_cell.length_b   1.000
_cell.length_c   1.000
_cell.angle_alpha   90.00
_cell.angle_beta   90.00
_cell.angle_gamma   90.00
#
_symmetry.space_group_name_H-M   'P 1'
#
loop_
_entity.id
_entity.type
_entity.pdbx_description
1 polymer ?
#
loop_
_entity_poly.entity_id
_entity_poly.type
_entity_poly.pdbx_seq_one_letter_code
_entity_poly.pdbx_strand_id
1 'polypeptide(L)' 'MINKIEHLGIAVKNIETSNAVFAKLLGKEHYKTELVESESVITSFFKIGEQKIELLQS' A
#
# COMPACT_ATOMS: atom_id res chain seq x y z
N MET A 1 20.92 14.73 -1.33
CA MET A 1 19.66 15.02 -0.71
C MET A 1 18.53 14.22 -1.35
N ILE A 2 17.52 14.02 -0.58
CA ILE A 2 16.40 13.25 -1.07
C ILE A 2 15.45 14.14 -1.81
N ASN A 3 15.17 13.77 -3.01
CA ASN A 3 14.33 14.58 -3.84
C ASN A 3 12.88 14.20 -3.73
N LYS A 4 12.63 12.92 -3.55
CA LYS A 4 11.25 12.48 -3.42
C LYS A 4 11.24 11.08 -2.83
N ILE A 5 10.11 10.78 -2.22
CA ILE A 5 9.87 9.45 -1.68
C ILE A 5 9.03 8.75 -2.71
N GLU A 6 9.60 7.70 -3.26
CA GLU A 6 8.88 6.96 -4.29
C GLU A 6 8.09 5.81 -3.71
N HIS A 7 8.32 5.51 -2.45
CA HIS A 7 7.82 4.27 -1.90
C HIS A 7 7.70 4.39 -0.40
N LEU A 8 6.53 4.11 0.12
CA LEU A 8 6.28 4.12 1.56
C LEU A 8 5.57 2.84 1.92
N GLY A 9 6.14 2.07 2.83
CA GLY A 9 5.55 0.82 3.28
C GLY A 9 4.93 0.99 4.64
N ILE A 10 3.70 0.50 4.81
CA ILE A 10 2.97 0.61 6.07
C ILE A 10 2.45 -0.76 6.45
N ALA A 11 2.83 -1.24 7.64
CA ALA A 11 2.34 -2.51 8.14
C ALA A 11 0.94 -2.34 8.68
N VAL A 12 0.04 -3.23 8.30
CA VAL A 12 -1.35 -3.17 8.72
C VAL A 12 -1.79 -4.54 9.22
N LYS A 13 -2.84 -4.55 10.02
CA LYS A 13 -3.37 -5.79 10.56
C LYS A 13 -4.37 -6.45 9.64
N ASN A 14 -5.14 -5.67 8.91
CA ASN A 14 -6.16 -6.21 8.01
C ASN A 14 -6.11 -5.41 6.73
N ILE A 15 -5.70 -6.07 5.66
CA ILE A 15 -5.48 -5.38 4.40
C ILE A 15 -6.78 -4.87 3.79
N GLU A 16 -7.88 -5.60 3.95
CA GLU A 16 -9.16 -5.17 3.38
C GLU A 16 -9.68 -3.93 4.05
N THR A 17 -9.63 -3.90 5.36
CA THR A 17 -10.06 -2.73 6.11
C THR A 17 -9.17 -1.54 5.80
N SER A 18 -7.87 -1.77 5.74
CA SER A 18 -6.92 -0.70 5.47
C SER A 18 -7.06 -0.19 4.05
N ASN A 19 -7.32 -1.07 3.09
CA ASN A 19 -7.57 -0.63 1.73
C ASN A 19 -8.74 0.34 1.67
N ALA A 20 -9.82 0.02 2.38
CA ALA A 20 -10.99 0.89 2.37
C ALA A 20 -10.68 2.24 3.00
N VAL A 21 -9.95 2.23 4.12
CA VAL A 21 -9.59 3.47 4.79
C VAL A 21 -8.70 4.34 3.90
N PHE A 22 -7.69 3.74 3.31
CA PHE A 22 -6.76 4.49 2.49
C PHE A 22 -7.39 4.95 1.18
N ALA A 23 -8.30 4.14 0.62
CA ALA A 23 -9.00 4.57 -0.58
C ALA A 23 -9.80 5.84 -0.30
N LYS A 24 -10.45 5.90 0.85
CA LYS A 24 -11.22 7.06 1.23
C LYS A 24 -10.32 8.25 1.51
N LEU A 25 -9.23 8.00 2.23
CA LEU A 25 -8.31 9.06 2.60
C LEU A 25 -7.64 9.67 1.38
N LEU A 26 -7.23 8.83 0.45
CA LEU A 26 -6.49 9.27 -0.72
C LEU A 26 -7.37 9.63 -1.90
N GLY A 27 -8.64 9.25 -1.84
CA GLY A 27 -9.55 9.48 -2.94
C GLY A 27 -9.29 8.58 -4.13
N LYS A 28 -8.62 7.44 -3.90
CA LYS A 28 -8.30 6.50 -4.96
C LYS A 28 -8.32 5.09 -4.42
N GLU A 29 -8.68 4.14 -5.28
CA GLU A 29 -8.59 2.74 -4.93
C GLU A 29 -7.17 2.25 -5.10
N HIS A 30 -6.83 1.18 -4.41
CA HIS A 30 -5.56 0.53 -4.66
C HIS A 30 -5.60 -0.02 -6.09
N TYR A 31 -4.44 -0.06 -6.74
CA TYR A 31 -4.42 -0.51 -8.12
C TYR A 31 -3.92 -1.94 -8.27
N LYS A 32 -3.44 -2.52 -7.19
CA LYS A 32 -2.84 -3.84 -7.28
C LYS A 32 -2.74 -4.47 -5.89
N THR A 33 -2.96 -5.77 -5.83
CA THR A 33 -2.75 -6.53 -4.62
C THR A 33 -1.85 -7.70 -4.99
N GLU A 34 -0.89 -8.00 -4.12
CA GLU A 34 0.07 -9.04 -4.41
C GLU A 34 0.32 -9.87 -3.15
N LEU A 35 0.35 -11.19 -3.33
CA LEU A 35 0.70 -12.10 -2.26
C LEU A 35 2.15 -12.52 -2.45
N VAL A 36 2.97 -12.22 -1.47
CA VAL A 36 4.38 -12.63 -1.49
C VAL A 36 4.49 -13.89 -0.64
N GLU A 37 4.41 -15.03 -1.30
CA GLU A 37 4.31 -16.31 -0.58
C GLU A 37 5.52 -16.62 0.26
N SER A 38 6.70 -16.28 -0.22
CA SER A 38 7.92 -16.60 0.53
C SER A 38 7.96 -15.89 1.87
N GLU A 39 7.23 -14.79 2.02
CA GLU A 39 7.20 -14.03 3.25
C GLU A 39 5.85 -14.04 3.91
N SER A 40 4.88 -14.70 3.30
CA SER A 40 3.52 -14.77 3.81
C SER A 40 2.95 -13.37 4.02
N VAL A 41 3.15 -12.50 3.06
CA VAL A 41 2.73 -11.11 3.15
C VAL A 41 1.81 -10.77 1.99
N ILE A 42 0.72 -10.08 2.31
CA ILE A 42 -0.19 -9.55 1.30
C ILE A 42 0.09 -8.06 1.20
N THR A 43 0.26 -7.58 0.00
CA THR A 43 0.61 -6.18 -0.23
C THR A 43 -0.42 -5.53 -1.13
N SER A 44 -0.92 -4.36 -0.74
CA SER A 44 -1.77 -3.54 -1.59
C SER A 44 -1.01 -2.28 -1.98
N PHE A 45 -1.19 -1.86 -3.20
CA PHE A 45 -0.46 -0.73 -3.74
C PHE A 45 -1.39 0.41 -4.09
N PHE A 46 -1.02 1.61 -3.66
CA PHE A 46 -1.69 2.84 -4.04
C PHE A 46 -0.67 3.73 -4.73
N LYS A 47 -1.13 4.51 -5.68
CA LYS A 47 -0.25 5.42 -6.37
C LYS A 47 -0.79 6.83 -6.30
N ILE A 48 0.04 7.78 -5.87
CA ILE A 48 -0.34 9.17 -5.78
C ILE A 48 0.75 9.97 -6.47
N GLY A 49 0.43 10.52 -7.64
CA GLY A 49 1.43 11.21 -8.41
C GLY A 49 2.57 10.26 -8.73
N GLU A 50 3.76 10.60 -8.30
CA GLU A 50 4.93 9.77 -8.52
C GLU A 50 5.28 8.91 -7.33
N GLN A 51 4.45 8.94 -6.30
CA GLN A 51 4.74 8.19 -5.09
C GLN A 51 3.88 6.95 -5.02
N LYS A 52 4.42 5.94 -4.35
CA LYS A 52 3.71 4.69 -4.16
C LYS A 52 3.59 4.41 -2.68
N ILE A 53 2.42 3.93 -2.28
CA ILE A 53 2.17 3.53 -0.90
C ILE A 53 1.83 2.05 -0.93
N GLU A 54 2.50 1.29 -0.09
CA GLU A 54 2.24 -0.14 0.05
C GLU A 54 1.70 -0.42 1.43
N LEU A 55 0.61 -1.15 1.50
CA LEU A 55 0.08 -1.65 2.76
C LEU A 55 0.47 -3.12 2.85
N LEU A 56 1.08 -3.50 3.96
CA LEU A 56 1.61 -4.85 4.11
C LEU A 56 0.95 -5.54 5.29
N GLN A 57 0.37 -6.69 5.03
CA GLN A 57 -0.23 -7.52 6.06
C GLN A 57 0.47 -8.87 6.08
N SER A 58 1.03 -9.21 7.21
CA SER A 58 1.68 -10.52 7.36
C SER A 58 0.68 -11.56 7.83
#